data_57720ce0b67a37669075a127c4e1a4f3
#
_entry.id   57720ce0b67a37669075a127c4e1a4f3
#
_cell.length_a   1.000
_cell.length_b   1.000
_cell.length_c   1.000
_cell.angle_alpha   90.00
_cell.angle_beta   90.00
_cell.angle_gamma   90.00
#
_symmetry.space_group_name_H-M   'P 1'
#
loop_
_entity.id
_entity.type
_entity.pdbx_description
1 polymer ?
#
loop_
_entity_poly.entity_id
_entity_poly.type
_entity_poly.pdbx_seq_one_letter_code
_entity_poly.pdbx_strand_id
1 'polypeptide(L)'
;MIPFAKRLMEDHDVIITEEAPDPKFSAMLNKKISIDEYLSNSDSGFPEFSSRMHKLLRELYRKEKVILQIEPYMEKLMNIHEMFFTGKQPSDVLGIPGLREVYKVEKNATGALLHFYESSMKNSFQNVLDAVRNFARADAERFRLRDTMRAKAIANVLPGKKRVYVEAGAVHTHLEKALRRLSGTKYQIESLFLLKPVVQKLTGKTQVLAPGDILTERYISRKKRNDEFETLLSARSLIYIQLLEKEEMIPSRSERTPHIKDEIRAIELVNKLSLKHCEELYKKIRFKNHRQVLEIIQDYLKVTTI
;
A
#
# COMPACT_ATOMS: atom_id res chain seq x y z
N MET A 1 14.24 5.21 -1.60
CA MET A 1 13.12 5.38 -2.56
C MET A 1 13.19 6.72 -3.27
N ILE A 2 13.21 7.85 -2.57
CA ILE A 2 13.22 9.22 -3.15
C ILE A 2 14.26 9.43 -4.26
N PRO A 3 15.53 9.02 -4.16
CA PRO A 3 16.50 9.24 -5.25
C PRO A 3 16.11 8.55 -6.57
N PHE A 4 15.44 7.40 -6.50
CA PHE A 4 14.95 6.70 -7.69
C PHE A 4 13.72 7.39 -8.28
N ALA A 5 12.76 7.80 -7.42
CA ALA A 5 11.60 8.57 -7.84
C ALA A 5 12.02 9.90 -8.47
N LYS A 6 12.96 10.64 -7.85
CA LYS A 6 13.47 11.92 -8.36
C LYS A 6 13.93 11.81 -9.81
N ARG A 7 14.80 10.82 -10.11
CA ARG A 7 15.31 10.63 -11.48
C ARG A 7 14.18 10.44 -12.50
N LEU A 8 13.19 9.59 -12.17
CA LEU A 8 12.06 9.36 -13.07
C LEU A 8 11.17 10.60 -13.19
N MET A 9 10.85 11.26 -12.08
CA MET A 9 10.02 12.46 -12.09
C MET A 9 10.67 13.61 -12.88
N GLU A 10 11.99 13.78 -12.81
CA GLU A 10 12.73 14.79 -13.58
C GLU A 10 12.60 14.58 -15.09
N ASP A 11 12.51 13.32 -15.54
CA ASP A 11 12.35 12.95 -16.95
C ASP A 11 10.91 13.10 -17.48
N HIS A 12 9.93 13.48 -16.64
CA HIS A 12 8.52 13.61 -17.01
C HIS A 12 8.04 15.04 -16.89
N ASP A 13 7.05 15.42 -17.72
CA ASP A 13 6.47 16.77 -17.74
C ASP A 13 5.38 16.93 -16.70
N VAL A 14 4.62 15.86 -16.46
CA VAL A 14 3.49 15.82 -15.54
C VAL A 14 3.74 14.74 -14.51
N ILE A 15 3.53 15.05 -13.25
CA ILE A 15 3.67 14.15 -12.11
C ILE A 15 2.30 14.04 -11.45
N ILE A 16 1.79 12.83 -11.34
CA ILE A 16 0.52 12.52 -10.69
C ILE A 16 0.82 11.74 -9.41
N THR A 17 0.56 12.34 -8.25
CA THR A 17 0.73 11.71 -6.94
C THR A 17 -0.50 10.89 -6.53
N GLU A 18 -0.30 9.93 -5.62
CA GLU A 18 -1.36 9.09 -5.05
C GLU A 18 -1.99 9.74 -3.82
N GLU A 19 -2.41 10.98 -3.95
CA GLU A 19 -3.02 11.78 -2.89
C GLU A 19 -4.35 12.36 -3.33
N ALA A 20 -5.29 12.48 -2.40
CA ALA A 20 -6.52 13.23 -2.62
C ALA A 20 -6.17 14.72 -2.80
N PRO A 21 -6.92 15.45 -3.64
CA PRO A 21 -6.71 16.90 -3.80
C PRO A 21 -6.83 17.64 -2.47
N ASP A 22 -5.79 18.40 -2.12
CA ASP A 22 -5.75 19.25 -0.93
C ASP A 22 -5.71 20.73 -1.34
N PRO A 23 -6.63 21.57 -0.83
CA PRO A 23 -6.65 23.01 -1.13
C PRO A 23 -5.34 23.74 -0.80
N LYS A 24 -4.59 23.27 0.22
CA LYS A 24 -3.32 23.87 0.64
C LYS A 24 -2.13 23.43 -0.21
N PHE A 25 -2.28 22.40 -1.05
CA PHE A 25 -1.18 21.84 -1.84
C PHE A 25 -0.52 22.89 -2.74
N SER A 26 -1.32 23.67 -3.48
CA SER A 26 -0.80 24.75 -4.31
C SER A 26 -0.06 25.83 -3.50
N ALA A 27 -0.57 26.18 -2.32
CA ALA A 27 0.08 27.12 -1.41
C ALA A 27 1.43 26.58 -0.92
N MET A 28 1.51 25.29 -0.60
CA MET A 28 2.74 24.61 -0.23
C MET A 28 3.75 24.61 -1.38
N LEU A 29 3.35 24.24 -2.59
CA LEU A 29 4.23 24.24 -3.77
C LEU A 29 4.80 25.63 -4.06
N ASN A 30 3.99 26.68 -3.92
CA ASN A 30 4.36 28.09 -4.11
C ASN A 30 5.07 28.71 -2.89
N LYS A 31 5.40 27.94 -1.85
CA LYS A 31 6.04 28.40 -0.60
C LYS A 31 5.23 29.44 0.19
N LYS A 32 3.92 29.55 -0.03
CA LYS A 32 3.03 30.42 0.76
C LYS A 32 2.82 29.85 2.18
N ILE A 33 2.95 28.53 2.32
CA ILE A 33 3.00 27.82 3.61
C ILE A 33 4.23 26.93 3.65
N SER A 34 4.69 26.57 4.84
CA SER A 34 5.79 25.63 5.02
C SER A 34 5.36 24.19 4.70
N ILE A 35 6.31 23.27 4.50
CA ILE A 35 6.01 21.83 4.36
C ILE A 35 5.53 21.28 5.70
N ASP A 36 6.12 21.71 6.80
CA ASP A 36 5.74 21.25 8.14
C ASP A 36 4.31 21.70 8.49
N GLU A 37 3.93 22.92 8.12
CA GLU A 37 2.53 23.40 8.24
C GLU A 37 1.57 22.59 7.35
N TYR A 38 1.97 22.27 6.12
CA TYR A 38 1.17 21.43 5.22
C TYR A 38 0.94 20.03 5.79
N LEU A 39 2.01 19.41 6.34
CA LEU A 39 1.98 18.06 6.88
C LEU A 39 1.45 17.97 8.31
N SER A 40 1.23 19.08 9.01
CA SER A 40 0.83 19.10 10.44
C SER A 40 -0.45 18.32 10.74
N ASN A 41 -1.36 18.23 9.77
CA ASN A 41 -2.62 17.51 9.88
C ASN A 41 -2.60 16.13 9.19
N SER A 42 -1.44 15.70 8.66
CA SER A 42 -1.31 14.39 8.05
C SER A 42 -0.83 13.37 9.10
N ASP A 43 -1.62 12.34 9.31
CA ASP A 43 -1.18 11.17 10.09
C ASP A 43 -0.30 10.27 9.21
N SER A 44 0.93 10.73 8.94
CA SER A 44 1.89 9.96 8.16
C SER A 44 2.72 9.08 9.08
N GLY A 45 2.62 7.75 8.90
CA GLY A 45 3.50 6.81 9.58
C GLY A 45 4.99 6.97 9.22
N PHE A 46 5.29 7.79 8.18
CA PHE A 46 6.65 8.05 7.67
C PHE A 46 6.87 9.56 7.48
N PRO A 47 6.96 10.35 8.57
CA PRO A 47 7.03 11.81 8.51
C PRO A 47 8.27 12.34 7.78
N GLU A 48 9.44 11.74 7.97
CA GLU A 48 10.66 12.16 7.29
C GLU A 48 10.60 11.87 5.78
N PHE A 49 10.07 10.71 5.39
CA PHE A 49 9.81 10.40 3.99
C PHE A 49 8.85 11.40 3.37
N SER A 50 7.73 11.71 4.04
CA SER A 50 6.74 12.66 3.57
C SER A 50 7.34 14.06 3.40
N SER A 51 8.10 14.55 4.40
CA SER A 51 8.79 15.84 4.31
C SER A 51 9.76 15.89 3.11
N ARG A 52 10.58 14.86 2.90
CA ARG A 52 11.51 14.78 1.78
C ARG A 52 10.81 14.69 0.43
N MET A 53 9.70 13.97 0.33
CA MET A 53 8.92 13.87 -0.89
C MET A 53 8.32 15.23 -1.26
N HIS A 54 7.72 15.95 -0.32
CA HIS A 54 7.16 17.28 -0.57
C HIS A 54 8.26 18.33 -0.90
N LYS A 55 9.47 18.21 -0.33
CA LYS A 55 10.63 18.99 -0.76
C LYS A 55 10.97 18.73 -2.24
N LEU A 56 10.95 17.46 -2.66
CA LEU A 56 11.17 17.09 -4.06
C LEU A 56 10.06 17.63 -4.98
N LEU A 57 8.79 17.47 -4.61
CA LEU A 57 7.67 17.98 -5.41
C LEU A 57 7.78 19.50 -5.58
N ARG A 58 8.10 20.23 -4.52
CA ARG A 58 8.35 21.69 -4.58
C ARG A 58 9.53 22.06 -5.49
N GLU A 59 10.61 21.27 -5.49
CA GLU A 59 11.75 21.45 -6.39
C GLU A 59 11.32 21.26 -7.86
N LEU A 60 10.56 20.20 -8.15
CA LEU A 60 10.07 19.87 -9.49
C LEU A 60 9.07 20.92 -10.00
N TYR A 61 8.17 21.40 -9.14
CA TYR A 61 7.24 22.48 -9.46
C TYR A 61 7.99 23.77 -9.88
N ARG A 62 9.09 24.11 -9.20
CA ARG A 62 9.95 25.26 -9.59
C ARG A 62 10.69 25.06 -10.92
N LYS A 63 10.82 23.81 -11.37
CA LYS A 63 11.32 23.44 -12.71
C LYS A 63 10.18 23.33 -13.73
N GLU A 64 9.05 24.00 -13.46
CA GLU A 64 7.88 24.08 -14.34
C GLU A 64 7.20 22.72 -14.62
N LYS A 65 7.44 21.69 -13.80
CA LYS A 65 6.70 20.43 -13.88
C LYS A 65 5.27 20.65 -13.39
N VAL A 66 4.30 20.07 -14.09
CA VAL A 66 2.91 20.04 -13.64
C VAL A 66 2.76 18.94 -12.60
N ILE A 67 2.25 19.27 -11.41
CA ILE A 67 2.05 18.32 -10.32
C ILE A 67 0.57 18.27 -10.00
N LEU A 68 -0.02 17.07 -10.05
CA LEU A 68 -1.44 16.82 -9.83
C LEU A 68 -1.61 15.78 -8.73
N GLN A 69 -2.52 16.04 -7.80
CA GLN A 69 -3.02 15.06 -6.84
C GLN A 69 -4.27 14.40 -7.44
N ILE A 70 -4.22 13.08 -7.67
CA ILE A 70 -5.36 12.36 -8.27
C ILE A 70 -5.60 11.06 -7.51
N GLU A 71 -6.54 11.10 -6.57
CA GLU A 71 -7.00 9.94 -5.82
C GLU A 71 -8.50 10.08 -5.48
N PRO A 72 -9.38 9.94 -6.47
CA PRO A 72 -10.81 10.22 -6.31
C PRO A 72 -11.54 9.27 -5.35
N TYR A 73 -10.97 8.10 -5.06
CA TYR A 73 -11.53 7.20 -4.06
C TYR A 73 -11.38 7.81 -2.65
N MET A 74 -10.18 8.29 -2.33
CA MET A 74 -9.89 8.91 -1.02
C MET A 74 -10.66 10.22 -0.84
N GLU A 75 -10.76 11.03 -1.90
CA GLU A 75 -11.58 12.24 -1.89
C GLU A 75 -13.04 11.94 -1.50
N LYS A 76 -13.63 10.89 -2.11
CA LYS A 76 -14.99 10.46 -1.76
C LYS A 76 -15.09 9.87 -0.37
N LEU A 77 -14.08 9.13 0.06
CA LEU A 77 -14.04 8.57 1.42
C LEU A 77 -13.97 9.68 2.47
N MET A 78 -13.16 10.70 2.25
CA MET A 78 -13.11 11.89 3.12
C MET A 78 -14.47 12.59 3.20
N ASN A 79 -15.15 12.76 2.06
CA ASN A 79 -16.50 13.32 2.02
C ASN A 79 -17.51 12.46 2.82
N ILE A 80 -17.44 11.13 2.72
CA ILE A 80 -18.27 10.22 3.52
C ILE A 80 -18.01 10.42 5.03
N HIS A 81 -16.73 10.53 5.43
CA HIS A 81 -16.37 10.77 6.82
C HIS A 81 -16.90 12.12 7.33
N GLU A 82 -16.80 13.17 6.53
CA GLU A 82 -17.34 14.50 6.84
C GLU A 82 -18.88 14.45 7.02
N MET A 83 -19.57 13.73 6.13
CA MET A 83 -21.02 13.53 6.27
C MET A 83 -21.37 12.85 7.60
N PHE A 84 -20.64 11.81 8.00
CA PHE A 84 -20.87 11.15 9.28
C PHE A 84 -20.53 12.05 10.47
N PHE A 85 -19.43 12.79 10.37
CA PHE A 85 -19.04 13.77 11.39
C PHE A 85 -20.11 14.86 11.59
N THR A 86 -20.81 15.25 10.52
CA THR A 86 -21.94 16.21 10.56
C THR A 86 -23.29 15.56 10.90
N GLY A 87 -23.31 14.29 11.34
CA GLY A 87 -24.49 13.59 11.83
C GLY A 87 -25.36 12.92 10.76
N LYS A 88 -24.90 12.87 9.51
CA LYS A 88 -25.58 12.11 8.43
C LYS A 88 -25.56 10.61 8.71
N GLN A 89 -26.59 9.91 8.22
CA GLN A 89 -26.72 8.46 8.41
C GLN A 89 -26.24 7.68 7.18
N PRO A 90 -25.94 6.39 7.30
CA PRO A 90 -25.59 5.54 6.18
C PRO A 90 -26.57 5.57 5.00
N SER A 91 -27.88 5.76 5.27
CA SER A 91 -28.92 5.93 4.26
C SER A 91 -28.69 7.14 3.37
N ASP A 92 -28.19 8.24 3.94
CA ASP A 92 -27.93 9.48 3.21
C ASP A 92 -26.79 9.28 2.21
N VAL A 93 -25.70 8.61 2.65
CA VAL A 93 -24.56 8.25 1.79
C VAL A 93 -24.98 7.30 0.66
N LEU A 94 -25.81 6.29 0.98
CA LEU A 94 -26.32 5.32 0.00
C LEU A 94 -27.25 5.95 -1.05
N GLY A 95 -27.85 7.09 -0.73
CA GLY A 95 -28.66 7.89 -1.65
C GLY A 95 -27.83 8.62 -2.73
N ILE A 96 -26.53 8.81 -2.53
CA ILE A 96 -25.65 9.56 -3.44
C ILE A 96 -24.90 8.58 -4.35
N PRO A 97 -25.19 8.55 -5.68
CA PRO A 97 -24.61 7.54 -6.60
C PRO A 97 -23.07 7.50 -6.58
N GLY A 98 -22.40 8.64 -6.48
CA GLY A 98 -20.93 8.70 -6.48
C GLY A 98 -20.27 8.20 -5.18
N LEU A 99 -20.99 8.16 -4.07
CA LEU A 99 -20.46 7.75 -2.74
C LEU A 99 -20.87 6.32 -2.38
N ARG A 100 -22.02 5.86 -2.86
CA ARG A 100 -22.59 4.54 -2.55
C ARG A 100 -21.60 3.40 -2.72
N GLU A 101 -20.90 3.34 -3.84
CA GLU A 101 -19.97 2.25 -4.16
C GLU A 101 -18.75 2.28 -3.25
N VAL A 102 -18.17 3.46 -3.05
CA VAL A 102 -17.03 3.66 -2.13
C VAL A 102 -17.42 3.23 -0.71
N TYR A 103 -18.57 3.71 -0.22
CA TYR A 103 -19.07 3.33 1.11
C TYR A 103 -19.24 1.82 1.28
N LYS A 104 -19.83 1.14 0.28
CA LYS A 104 -20.08 -0.31 0.36
C LYS A 104 -18.79 -1.11 0.44
N VAL A 105 -17.82 -0.82 -0.41
CA VAL A 105 -16.56 -1.59 -0.41
C VAL A 105 -15.70 -1.25 0.81
N GLU A 106 -15.68 0.01 1.25
CA GLU A 106 -14.96 0.41 2.45
C GLU A 106 -15.56 -0.23 3.71
N LYS A 107 -16.88 -0.21 3.86
CA LYS A 107 -17.59 -0.89 4.95
C LYS A 107 -17.27 -2.38 4.99
N ASN A 108 -17.24 -3.05 3.82
CA ASN A 108 -16.92 -4.47 3.74
C ASN A 108 -15.47 -4.75 4.13
N ALA A 109 -14.52 -3.96 3.63
CA ALA A 109 -13.09 -4.14 3.93
C ALA A 109 -12.81 -3.84 5.40
N THR A 110 -13.35 -2.74 5.94
CA THR A 110 -13.22 -2.40 7.36
C THR A 110 -13.88 -3.44 8.26
N GLY A 111 -15.08 -3.92 7.92
CA GLY A 111 -15.75 -4.99 8.66
C GLY A 111 -14.96 -6.30 8.67
N ALA A 112 -14.37 -6.68 7.54
CA ALA A 112 -13.50 -7.86 7.45
C ALA A 112 -12.19 -7.69 8.25
N LEU A 113 -11.62 -6.48 8.28
CA LEU A 113 -10.44 -6.15 9.08
C LEU A 113 -10.75 -6.25 10.58
N LEU A 114 -11.86 -5.67 11.03
CA LEU A 114 -12.30 -5.78 12.43
C LEU A 114 -12.53 -7.22 12.84
N HIS A 115 -13.19 -8.01 11.97
CA HIS A 115 -13.38 -9.44 12.21
C HIS A 115 -12.05 -10.20 12.30
N PHE A 116 -11.05 -9.84 11.50
CA PHE A 116 -9.69 -10.40 11.61
C PHE A 116 -9.08 -10.07 12.99
N TYR A 117 -9.16 -8.83 13.47
CA TYR A 117 -8.64 -8.48 14.80
C TYR A 117 -9.36 -9.23 15.92
N GLU A 118 -10.68 -9.32 15.89
CA GLU A 118 -11.46 -10.08 16.88
C GLU A 118 -11.08 -11.56 16.85
N SER A 119 -10.96 -12.16 15.67
CA SER A 119 -10.55 -13.56 15.49
C SER A 119 -9.15 -13.80 16.03
N SER A 120 -8.22 -12.88 15.79
CA SER A 120 -6.85 -12.96 16.29
C SER A 120 -6.77 -12.97 17.81
N MET A 121 -7.75 -12.39 18.50
CA MET A 121 -7.79 -12.36 19.97
C MET A 121 -8.41 -13.61 20.59
N LYS A 122 -9.39 -14.24 19.95
CA LYS A 122 -10.26 -15.22 20.61
C LYS A 122 -10.28 -16.60 19.96
N ASN A 123 -9.98 -16.71 18.68
CA ASN A 123 -10.27 -17.87 17.86
C ASN A 123 -9.09 -18.84 17.67
N SER A 124 -9.39 -20.03 17.14
CA SER A 124 -8.39 -20.98 16.68
C SER A 124 -7.59 -20.45 15.51
N PHE A 125 -6.38 -20.98 15.31
CA PHE A 125 -5.52 -20.59 14.19
C PHE A 125 -6.24 -20.66 12.83
N GLN A 126 -7.01 -21.74 12.60
CA GLN A 126 -7.77 -21.89 11.35
C GLN A 126 -8.78 -20.75 11.12
N ASN A 127 -9.52 -20.38 12.16
CA ASN A 127 -10.50 -19.26 12.02
C ASN A 127 -9.80 -17.92 11.73
N VAL A 128 -8.59 -17.74 12.28
CA VAL A 128 -7.78 -16.53 11.96
C VAL A 128 -7.32 -16.55 10.51
N LEU A 129 -6.91 -17.71 9.97
CA LEU A 129 -6.56 -17.81 8.53
C LEU A 129 -7.75 -17.50 7.61
N ASP A 130 -8.95 -17.97 7.99
CA ASP A 130 -10.16 -17.68 7.24
C ASP A 130 -10.50 -16.16 7.29
N ALA A 131 -10.31 -15.52 8.44
CA ALA A 131 -10.49 -14.10 8.59
C ALA A 131 -9.47 -13.29 7.75
N VAL A 132 -8.20 -13.70 7.70
CA VAL A 132 -7.18 -13.10 6.81
C VAL A 132 -7.59 -13.20 5.34
N ARG A 133 -8.05 -14.37 4.90
CA ARG A 133 -8.51 -14.57 3.52
C ARG A 133 -9.73 -13.69 3.19
N ASN A 134 -10.66 -13.59 4.12
CA ASN A 134 -11.86 -12.76 3.94
C ASN A 134 -11.50 -11.27 3.86
N PHE A 135 -10.59 -10.81 4.72
CA PHE A 135 -10.07 -9.45 4.63
C PHE A 135 -9.37 -9.20 3.29
N ALA A 136 -8.45 -10.08 2.89
CA ALA A 136 -7.73 -9.92 1.62
C ALA A 136 -8.67 -9.90 0.38
N ARG A 137 -9.79 -10.64 0.40
CA ARG A 137 -10.81 -10.59 -0.66
C ARG A 137 -11.56 -9.26 -0.67
N ALA A 138 -12.00 -8.79 0.49
CA ALA A 138 -12.71 -7.52 0.62
C ALA A 138 -11.78 -6.34 0.23
N ASP A 139 -10.54 -6.39 0.64
CA ASP A 139 -9.51 -5.43 0.30
C ASP A 139 -9.19 -5.41 -1.20
N ALA A 140 -9.13 -6.58 -1.84
CA ALA A 140 -8.95 -6.68 -3.28
C ALA A 140 -10.07 -6.00 -4.08
N GLU A 141 -11.33 -6.09 -3.65
CA GLU A 141 -12.45 -5.37 -4.29
C GLU A 141 -12.33 -3.86 -4.07
N ARG A 142 -11.86 -3.42 -2.89
CA ARG A 142 -11.55 -2.02 -2.61
C ARG A 142 -10.46 -1.49 -3.55
N PHE A 143 -9.34 -2.20 -3.68
CA PHE A 143 -8.26 -1.82 -4.61
C PHE A 143 -8.73 -1.77 -6.07
N ARG A 144 -9.54 -2.71 -6.50
CA ARG A 144 -10.06 -2.72 -7.88
C ARG A 144 -10.96 -1.51 -8.17
N LEU A 145 -11.84 -1.14 -7.24
CA LEU A 145 -12.66 0.06 -7.38
C LEU A 145 -11.79 1.31 -7.40
N ARG A 146 -10.86 1.42 -6.44
CA ARG A 146 -9.92 2.53 -6.31
C ARG A 146 -9.11 2.73 -7.59
N ASP A 147 -8.47 1.67 -8.09
CA ASP A 147 -7.69 1.69 -9.33
C ASP A 147 -8.55 2.07 -10.55
N THR A 148 -9.78 1.55 -10.62
CA THR A 148 -10.69 1.88 -11.72
C THR A 148 -11.10 3.34 -11.71
N MET A 149 -11.40 3.90 -10.54
CA MET A 149 -11.75 5.32 -10.39
C MET A 149 -10.55 6.20 -10.73
N ARG A 150 -9.38 5.85 -10.20
CA ARG A 150 -8.14 6.59 -10.43
C ARG A 150 -7.72 6.55 -11.90
N ALA A 151 -7.79 5.39 -12.54
CA ALA A 151 -7.52 5.28 -13.99
C ALA A 151 -8.42 6.18 -14.84
N LYS A 152 -9.72 6.24 -14.52
CA LYS A 152 -10.66 7.14 -15.22
C LYS A 152 -10.29 8.61 -15.02
N ALA A 153 -9.99 9.01 -13.79
CA ALA A 153 -9.60 10.38 -13.48
C ALA A 153 -8.29 10.78 -14.18
N ILE A 154 -7.28 9.92 -14.16
CA ILE A 154 -6.02 10.12 -14.88
C ILE A 154 -6.26 10.22 -16.38
N ALA A 155 -7.01 9.31 -17.00
CA ALA A 155 -7.27 9.32 -18.43
C ALA A 155 -7.94 10.62 -18.92
N ASN A 156 -8.76 11.25 -18.08
CA ASN A 156 -9.43 12.51 -18.38
C ASN A 156 -8.48 13.74 -18.39
N VAL A 157 -7.34 13.65 -17.70
CA VAL A 157 -6.39 14.76 -17.58
C VAL A 157 -5.09 14.52 -18.35
N LEU A 158 -4.96 13.38 -19.02
CA LEU A 158 -3.75 13.08 -19.79
C LEU A 158 -3.51 14.10 -20.88
N PRO A 159 -2.38 14.83 -20.86
CA PRO A 159 -2.07 15.87 -21.83
C PRO A 159 -1.42 15.27 -23.07
N GLY A 160 -2.08 15.12 -24.15
CA GLY A 160 -1.57 14.75 -25.48
C GLY A 160 -0.11 14.23 -25.54
N LYS A 161 0.82 14.96 -26.10
CA LYS A 161 2.21 14.53 -26.39
C LYS A 161 3.20 14.66 -25.22
N LYS A 162 2.75 14.66 -23.94
CA LYS A 162 3.64 14.83 -22.78
C LYS A 162 3.97 13.48 -22.10
N ARG A 163 5.12 13.44 -21.44
CA ARG A 163 5.52 12.31 -20.58
C ARG A 163 4.87 12.49 -19.22
N VAL A 164 4.19 11.45 -18.75
CA VAL A 164 3.44 11.47 -17.48
C VAL A 164 3.99 10.42 -16.53
N TYR A 165 4.42 10.83 -15.35
CA TYR A 165 4.75 9.97 -14.23
C TYR A 165 3.51 9.79 -13.35
N VAL A 166 3.14 8.56 -13.06
CA VAL A 166 2.04 8.22 -12.15
C VAL A 166 2.61 7.45 -10.97
N GLU A 167 2.53 8.03 -9.77
CA GLU A 167 2.86 7.34 -8.54
C GLU A 167 1.78 6.33 -8.19
N ALA A 168 2.17 5.12 -7.77
CA ALA A 168 1.27 4.10 -7.29
C ALA A 168 1.99 3.16 -6.32
N GLY A 169 1.31 2.79 -5.24
CA GLY A 169 1.77 1.74 -4.33
C GLY A 169 1.84 0.37 -5.02
N ALA A 170 2.68 -0.52 -4.52
CA ALA A 170 2.97 -1.82 -5.15
C ALA A 170 1.73 -2.74 -5.32
N VAL A 171 0.68 -2.53 -4.54
CA VAL A 171 -0.57 -3.29 -4.59
C VAL A 171 -1.56 -2.80 -5.65
N HIS A 172 -1.34 -1.63 -6.27
CA HIS A 172 -2.18 -1.06 -7.32
C HIS A 172 -1.99 -1.73 -8.69
N THR A 173 -1.98 -3.07 -8.69
CA THR A 173 -1.70 -3.88 -9.90
C THR A 173 -2.80 -3.83 -10.96
N HIS A 174 -4.00 -3.39 -10.60
CA HIS A 174 -5.11 -3.20 -11.53
C HIS A 174 -5.03 -1.87 -12.28
N LEU A 175 -4.37 -0.85 -11.71
CA LEU A 175 -4.29 0.51 -12.28
C LEU A 175 -3.72 0.51 -13.70
N GLU A 176 -2.59 -0.17 -13.91
CA GLU A 176 -1.96 -0.27 -15.24
C GLU A 176 -2.92 -0.86 -16.28
N LYS A 177 -3.58 -1.98 -15.96
CA LYS A 177 -4.54 -2.64 -16.85
C LYS A 177 -5.71 -1.73 -17.17
N ALA A 178 -6.23 -1.01 -16.17
CA ALA A 178 -7.33 -0.08 -16.36
C ALA A 178 -6.91 1.12 -17.22
N LEU A 179 -5.72 1.69 -17.00
CA LEU A 179 -5.18 2.78 -17.82
C LEU A 179 -4.95 2.34 -19.27
N ARG A 180 -4.33 1.17 -19.51
CA ARG A 180 -4.15 0.64 -20.89
C ARG A 180 -5.46 0.50 -21.63
N ARG A 181 -6.51 0.00 -20.94
CA ARG A 181 -7.84 -0.15 -21.56
C ARG A 181 -8.47 1.20 -21.91
N LEU A 182 -8.30 2.23 -21.07
CA LEU A 182 -8.90 3.55 -21.27
C LEU A 182 -8.15 4.40 -22.27
N SER A 183 -6.83 4.32 -22.29
CA SER A 183 -5.98 5.11 -23.19
C SER A 183 -5.79 4.49 -24.58
N GLY A 184 -6.11 3.19 -24.74
CA GLY A 184 -5.91 2.47 -26.00
C GLY A 184 -4.45 2.54 -26.46
N THR A 185 -4.23 2.87 -27.74
CA THR A 185 -2.90 3.01 -28.35
C THR A 185 -2.31 4.42 -28.24
N LYS A 186 -3.03 5.37 -27.60
CA LYS A 186 -2.57 6.77 -27.51
C LYS A 186 -1.32 6.94 -26.63
N TYR A 187 -1.12 6.06 -25.67
CA TYR A 187 -0.02 6.12 -24.72
C TYR A 187 0.68 4.76 -24.61
N GLN A 188 2.01 4.80 -24.58
CA GLN A 188 2.80 3.68 -24.10
C GLN A 188 2.87 3.75 -22.58
N ILE A 189 2.38 2.71 -21.90
CA ILE A 189 2.37 2.64 -20.43
C ILE A 189 3.37 1.57 -20.00
N GLU A 190 4.24 1.95 -19.06
CA GLU A 190 5.23 1.07 -18.47
C GLU A 190 5.13 1.15 -16.94
N SER A 191 5.08 0.01 -16.26
CA SER A 191 5.13 -0.06 -14.80
C SER A 191 6.55 -0.38 -14.34
N LEU A 192 7.07 0.46 -13.45
CA LEU A 192 8.42 0.34 -12.92
C LEU A 192 8.38 0.21 -11.40
N PHE A 193 9.00 -0.84 -10.88
CA PHE A 193 9.23 -0.97 -9.45
C PHE A 193 10.46 -0.16 -9.05
N LEU A 194 10.26 0.95 -8.35
CA LEU A 194 11.31 1.90 -7.98
C LEU A 194 12.50 1.25 -7.28
N LEU A 195 12.25 0.25 -6.45
CA LEU A 195 13.28 -0.45 -5.69
C LEU A 195 13.85 -1.68 -6.41
N LYS A 196 13.45 -1.95 -7.66
CA LYS A 196 13.99 -3.08 -8.45
C LYS A 196 15.52 -3.17 -8.42
N PRO A 197 16.31 -2.08 -8.61
CA PRO A 197 17.77 -2.18 -8.57
C PRO A 197 18.31 -2.63 -7.21
N VAL A 198 17.66 -2.20 -6.13
CA VAL A 198 18.05 -2.57 -4.75
C VAL A 198 17.69 -4.04 -4.49
N VAL A 199 16.45 -4.43 -4.81
CA VAL A 199 15.97 -5.80 -4.63
C VAL A 199 16.82 -6.78 -5.44
N GLN A 200 17.11 -6.45 -6.71
CA GLN A 200 17.92 -7.30 -7.58
C GLN A 200 19.35 -7.48 -7.03
N LYS A 201 19.95 -6.42 -6.50
CA LYS A 201 21.27 -6.50 -5.89
C LYS A 201 21.28 -7.37 -4.63
N LEU A 202 20.22 -7.33 -3.82
CA LEU A 202 20.15 -8.04 -2.54
C LEU A 202 19.69 -9.50 -2.68
N THR A 203 18.83 -9.80 -3.65
CA THR A 203 18.14 -11.10 -3.73
C THR A 203 18.29 -11.81 -5.09
N GLY A 204 18.84 -11.15 -6.10
CA GLY A 204 18.83 -11.63 -7.48
C GLY A 204 17.45 -11.55 -8.18
N LYS A 205 16.37 -11.17 -7.47
CA LYS A 205 15.00 -11.08 -8.00
C LYS A 205 14.69 -9.66 -8.47
N THR A 206 13.71 -9.52 -9.33
CA THR A 206 13.26 -8.20 -9.81
C THR A 206 12.28 -7.52 -8.85
N GLN A 207 11.61 -8.31 -8.00
CA GLN A 207 10.62 -7.86 -7.04
C GLN A 207 10.52 -8.88 -5.89
N VAL A 208 10.22 -8.40 -4.70
CA VAL A 208 9.77 -9.19 -3.56
C VAL A 208 8.41 -8.66 -3.12
N LEU A 209 7.51 -9.57 -2.77
CA LEU A 209 6.17 -9.24 -2.29
C LEU A 209 5.92 -9.99 -0.99
N ALA A 210 5.31 -9.32 -0.03
CA ALA A 210 4.86 -9.93 1.20
C ALA A 210 3.78 -11.01 0.93
N PRO A 211 3.66 -12.02 1.77
CA PRO A 211 2.65 -13.08 1.59
C PRO A 211 1.21 -12.53 1.49
N GLY A 212 0.89 -11.49 2.28
CA GLY A 212 -0.41 -10.80 2.24
C GLY A 212 -0.65 -10.07 0.92
N ASP A 213 0.37 -9.42 0.38
CA ASP A 213 0.29 -8.73 -0.91
C ASP A 213 0.09 -9.72 -2.06
N ILE A 214 0.79 -10.86 -2.03
CA ILE A 214 0.58 -11.95 -3.00
C ILE A 214 -0.85 -12.47 -2.93
N LEU A 215 -1.39 -12.65 -1.74
CA LEU A 215 -2.76 -13.12 -1.52
C LEU A 215 -3.78 -12.11 -2.08
N THR A 216 -3.63 -10.82 -1.73
CA THR A 216 -4.51 -9.74 -2.20
C THR A 216 -4.41 -9.58 -3.71
N GLU A 217 -3.19 -9.62 -4.29
CA GLU A 217 -2.97 -9.52 -5.74
C GLU A 217 -3.65 -10.67 -6.50
N ARG A 218 -3.62 -11.90 -5.96
CA ARG A 218 -4.33 -13.03 -6.54
C ARG A 218 -5.83 -12.76 -6.66
N TYR A 219 -6.44 -12.14 -5.64
CA TYR A 219 -7.86 -11.77 -5.66
C TYR A 219 -8.14 -10.57 -6.57
N ILE A 220 -7.27 -9.55 -6.60
CA ILE A 220 -7.35 -8.44 -7.56
C ILE A 220 -7.35 -8.98 -9.00
N SER A 221 -6.43 -9.87 -9.30
CA SER A 221 -6.26 -10.47 -10.64
C SER A 221 -7.24 -11.62 -10.94
N ARG A 222 -8.14 -11.98 -10.00
CA ARG A 222 -9.11 -13.08 -10.13
C ARG A 222 -8.45 -14.39 -10.57
N LYS A 223 -7.28 -14.72 -10.00
CA LYS A 223 -6.59 -15.98 -10.26
C LYS A 223 -7.43 -17.16 -9.77
N LYS A 224 -7.26 -18.31 -10.43
CA LYS A 224 -7.94 -19.54 -10.02
C LYS A 224 -7.66 -19.84 -8.54
N ARG A 225 -8.70 -20.21 -7.81
CA ARG A 225 -8.65 -20.56 -6.39
C ARG A 225 -7.67 -21.72 -6.16
N ASN A 226 -6.85 -21.59 -5.14
CA ASN A 226 -5.93 -22.63 -4.64
C ASN A 226 -5.92 -22.54 -3.12
N ASP A 227 -6.77 -23.32 -2.48
CA ASP A 227 -7.01 -23.25 -1.04
C ASP A 227 -5.76 -23.53 -0.19
N GLU A 228 -4.94 -24.50 -0.58
CA GLU A 228 -3.71 -24.84 0.12
C GLU A 228 -2.71 -23.68 0.08
N PHE A 229 -2.47 -23.13 -1.11
CA PHE A 229 -1.55 -22.03 -1.29
C PHE A 229 -2.05 -20.73 -0.63
N GLU A 230 -3.35 -20.43 -0.72
CA GLU A 230 -3.96 -19.27 -0.07
C GLU A 230 -3.93 -19.40 1.46
N THR A 231 -4.13 -20.60 2.00
CA THR A 231 -3.99 -20.89 3.43
C THR A 231 -2.56 -20.68 3.90
N LEU A 232 -1.58 -21.16 3.14
CA LEU A 232 -0.16 -20.98 3.47
C LEU A 232 0.25 -19.49 3.42
N LEU A 233 -0.20 -18.75 2.41
CA LEU A 233 0.04 -17.30 2.33
C LEU A 233 -0.57 -16.57 3.53
N SER A 234 -1.80 -16.91 3.92
CA SER A 234 -2.46 -16.35 5.11
C SER A 234 -1.67 -16.61 6.38
N ALA A 235 -1.21 -17.85 6.56
CA ALA A 235 -0.41 -18.24 7.72
C ALA A 235 0.93 -17.46 7.78
N ARG A 236 1.62 -17.38 6.66
CA ARG A 236 2.87 -16.63 6.54
C ARG A 236 2.68 -15.13 6.78
N SER A 237 1.53 -14.57 6.37
CA SER A 237 1.21 -13.16 6.61
C SER A 237 1.10 -12.84 8.09
N LEU A 238 0.54 -13.75 8.91
CA LEU A 238 0.42 -13.57 10.35
C LEU A 238 1.79 -13.50 11.05
N ILE A 239 2.77 -14.26 10.57
CA ILE A 239 4.14 -14.20 11.10
C ILE A 239 4.87 -12.96 10.55
N TYR A 240 4.74 -12.70 9.27
CA TYR A 240 5.38 -11.57 8.59
C TYR A 240 5.06 -10.23 9.25
N ILE A 241 3.78 -9.95 9.52
CA ILE A 241 3.34 -8.65 10.09
C ILE A 241 3.90 -8.41 11.51
N GLN A 242 4.29 -9.47 12.22
CA GLN A 242 4.90 -9.38 13.55
C GLN A 242 6.43 -9.17 13.49
N LEU A 243 7.05 -9.49 12.33
CA LEU A 243 8.48 -9.38 12.11
C LEU A 243 8.92 -7.99 11.65
N LEU A 244 8.01 -7.24 11.03
CA LEU A 244 8.35 -5.93 10.46
C LEU A 244 8.51 -4.86 11.52
N GLU A 245 9.55 -4.02 11.35
CA GLU A 245 9.63 -2.75 12.04
C GLU A 245 8.51 -1.81 11.56
N LYS A 246 7.75 -1.26 12.50
CA LYS A 246 6.59 -0.40 12.21
C LYS A 246 6.93 1.08 12.22
N GLU A 247 8.02 1.43 12.90
CA GLU A 247 8.48 2.81 12.95
C GLU A 247 9.34 3.16 11.73
N GLU A 248 9.38 4.44 11.39
CA GLU A 248 10.19 4.89 10.27
C GLU A 248 11.68 4.71 10.55
N MET A 249 12.35 3.87 9.78
CA MET A 249 13.80 3.70 9.83
C MET A 249 14.49 4.72 8.94
N ILE A 250 15.26 5.60 9.54
CA ILE A 250 15.97 6.67 8.82
C ILE A 250 17.19 6.12 8.09
N PRO A 251 17.33 6.32 6.76
CA PRO A 251 18.53 5.93 6.03
C PRO A 251 19.80 6.61 6.56
N SER A 252 20.87 5.84 6.71
CA SER A 252 22.20 6.31 7.15
C SER A 252 23.26 6.12 6.06
N ARG A 253 24.50 6.55 6.34
CA ARG A 253 25.64 6.32 5.43
C ARG A 253 25.95 4.82 5.28
N SER A 254 25.83 4.05 6.35
CA SER A 254 26.08 2.61 6.37
C SER A 254 24.91 1.79 5.84
N GLU A 255 23.69 2.30 5.96
CA GLU A 255 22.48 1.63 5.53
C GLU A 255 21.52 2.60 4.80
N ARG A 256 21.52 2.52 3.48
CA ARG A 256 20.74 3.43 2.62
C ARG A 256 19.30 3.02 2.43
N THR A 257 18.95 1.77 2.71
CA THR A 257 17.63 1.17 2.43
C THR A 257 17.18 0.28 3.58
N PRO A 258 17.08 0.77 4.83
CA PRO A 258 16.84 -0.08 5.99
C PRO A 258 15.48 -0.79 5.90
N HIS A 259 14.39 -0.10 5.55
CA HIS A 259 13.06 -0.71 5.40
C HIS A 259 13.04 -1.86 4.40
N ILE A 260 13.59 -1.68 3.19
CA ILE A 260 13.55 -2.74 2.18
C ILE A 260 14.39 -3.96 2.58
N LYS A 261 15.48 -3.76 3.33
CA LYS A 261 16.27 -4.87 3.85
C LYS A 261 15.54 -5.64 4.93
N ASP A 262 14.87 -4.94 5.84
CA ASP A 262 14.04 -5.53 6.87
C ASP A 262 12.91 -6.35 6.23
N GLU A 263 12.21 -5.78 5.28
CA GLU A 263 11.16 -6.43 4.50
C GLU A 263 11.65 -7.69 3.78
N ILE A 264 12.78 -7.60 3.06
CA ILE A 264 13.38 -8.76 2.37
C ILE A 264 13.70 -9.86 3.37
N ARG A 265 14.34 -9.53 4.51
CA ARG A 265 14.67 -10.47 5.56
C ARG A 265 13.43 -11.18 6.11
N ALA A 266 12.37 -10.43 6.40
CA ALA A 266 11.12 -10.97 6.89
C ALA A 266 10.47 -11.90 5.85
N ILE A 267 10.43 -11.49 4.56
CA ILE A 267 9.88 -12.30 3.45
C ILE A 267 10.68 -13.59 3.26
N GLU A 268 12.01 -13.53 3.25
CA GLU A 268 12.86 -14.71 3.10
C GLU A 268 12.67 -15.70 4.23
N LEU A 269 12.52 -15.19 5.46
CA LEU A 269 12.27 -16.02 6.63
C LEU A 269 10.91 -16.72 6.52
N VAL A 270 9.82 -15.98 6.32
CA VAL A 270 8.48 -16.58 6.30
C VAL A 270 8.28 -17.53 5.12
N ASN A 271 8.99 -17.32 4.01
CA ASN A 271 8.91 -18.22 2.85
C ASN A 271 9.47 -19.62 3.10
N LYS A 272 10.31 -19.78 4.11
CA LYS A 272 10.80 -21.10 4.54
C LYS A 272 9.80 -21.83 5.45
N LEU A 273 8.83 -21.15 6.04
CA LEU A 273 7.90 -21.72 6.99
C LEU A 273 6.81 -22.55 6.30
N SER A 274 6.59 -23.76 6.78
CA SER A 274 5.41 -24.57 6.47
C SER A 274 4.19 -24.07 7.23
N LEU A 275 3.00 -24.55 6.89
CA LEU A 275 1.77 -24.24 7.62
C LEU A 275 1.88 -24.63 9.11
N LYS A 276 2.46 -25.79 9.40
CA LYS A 276 2.70 -26.27 10.77
C LYS A 276 3.62 -25.33 11.54
N HIS A 277 4.74 -24.90 10.92
CA HIS A 277 5.65 -23.94 11.55
C HIS A 277 4.96 -22.61 11.86
N CYS A 278 4.12 -22.12 10.94
CA CYS A 278 3.36 -20.89 11.17
C CYS A 278 2.37 -21.04 12.34
N GLU A 279 1.69 -22.18 12.46
CA GLU A 279 0.76 -22.43 13.57
C GLU A 279 1.47 -22.46 14.92
N GLU A 280 2.60 -23.16 15.00
CA GLU A 280 3.40 -23.26 16.23
C GLU A 280 3.96 -21.89 16.66
N LEU A 281 4.51 -21.14 15.70
CA LEU A 281 5.01 -19.78 15.94
C LEU A 281 3.89 -18.82 16.34
N TYR A 282 2.76 -18.83 15.64
CA TYR A 282 1.63 -17.95 15.93
C TYR A 282 1.16 -18.09 17.39
N LYS A 283 1.05 -19.33 17.89
CA LYS A 283 0.68 -19.60 19.30
C LYS A 283 1.66 -18.98 20.30
N LYS A 284 2.95 -18.88 19.93
CA LYS A 284 4.00 -18.31 20.79
C LYS A 284 4.08 -16.79 20.74
N ILE A 285 3.78 -16.17 19.55
CA ILE A 285 4.07 -14.74 19.31
C ILE A 285 2.84 -13.83 19.33
N ARG A 286 1.62 -14.34 19.20
CA ARG A 286 0.39 -13.53 18.94
C ARG A 286 0.11 -12.40 19.93
N PHE A 287 0.69 -12.43 21.14
CA PHE A 287 0.50 -11.40 22.17
C PHE A 287 1.84 -10.84 22.66
N LYS A 288 2.87 -10.95 21.85
CA LYS A 288 4.20 -10.47 22.20
C LYS A 288 4.51 -9.16 21.51
N ASN A 289 5.36 -8.34 22.13
CA ASN A 289 5.90 -7.16 21.46
C ASN A 289 6.95 -7.56 20.42
N HIS A 290 7.29 -6.63 19.54
CA HIS A 290 8.20 -6.87 18.41
C HIS A 290 9.55 -7.51 18.84
N ARG A 291 10.19 -7.02 19.91
CA ARG A 291 11.44 -7.56 20.42
C ARG A 291 11.32 -9.03 20.85
N GLN A 292 10.27 -9.35 21.62
CA GLN A 292 10.00 -10.73 22.06
C GLN A 292 9.71 -11.66 20.87
N VAL A 293 9.02 -11.15 19.84
CA VAL A 293 8.77 -11.90 18.60
C VAL A 293 10.06 -12.27 17.91
N LEU A 294 10.98 -11.32 17.76
CA LEU A 294 12.28 -11.57 17.12
C LEU A 294 13.10 -12.63 17.90
N GLU A 295 13.15 -12.54 19.22
CA GLU A 295 13.85 -13.50 20.08
C GLU A 295 13.24 -14.91 19.92
N ILE A 296 11.92 -15.04 20.03
CA ILE A 296 11.22 -16.34 19.90
C ILE A 296 11.45 -16.96 18.51
N ILE A 297 11.37 -16.19 17.46
CA ILE A 297 11.57 -16.69 16.09
C ILE A 297 13.01 -17.11 15.86
N GLN A 298 13.99 -16.33 16.35
CA GLN A 298 15.40 -16.69 16.24
C GLN A 298 15.70 -18.02 16.94
N ASP A 299 15.16 -18.22 18.15
CA ASP A 299 15.36 -19.47 18.89
C ASP A 299 14.64 -20.65 18.23
N TYR A 300 13.43 -20.44 17.71
CA TYR A 300 12.70 -21.45 16.96
C TYR A 300 13.48 -21.94 15.74
N LEU A 301 14.07 -21.03 14.97
CA LEU A 301 14.85 -21.35 13.78
C LEU A 301 16.14 -22.15 14.10
N LYS A 302 16.81 -21.84 15.22
CA LYS A 302 18.00 -22.59 15.66
C LYS A 302 17.68 -24.06 15.94
N VAL A 303 16.51 -24.32 16.54
CA VAL A 303 16.10 -25.68 16.96
C VAL A 303 15.53 -26.47 15.79
N THR A 304 14.92 -25.81 14.81
CA THR A 304 14.12 -26.49 13.77
C THR A 304 14.92 -26.75 12.47
N THR A 305 16.18 -26.34 12.40
CA THR A 305 17.09 -26.56 11.22
C THR A 305 16.45 -26.10 9.88
N ILE A 306 15.81 -24.93 9.87
CA ILE A 306 15.11 -24.32 8.70
C ILE A 306 16.00 -23.31 7.99
#